data_9cb81c1b2f3ea80561d707c522888864
#
_entry.id   9cb81c1b2f3ea80561d707c522888864
#
_cell.length_a   1.000
_cell.length_b   1.000
_cell.length_c   1.000
_cell.angle_alpha   90.00
_cell.angle_beta   90.00
_cell.angle_gamma   90.00
#
_symmetry.space_group_name_H-M   'P 1'
#
loop_
_entity.id
_entity.type
_entity.pdbx_description
1 polymer ?
#
loop_
_entity_poly.entity_id
_entity_poly.type
_entity_poly.pdbx_seq_one_letter_code
_entity_poly.pdbx_strand_id
1 'polypeptide(L)'
;PTRRSSDLNKVEGPIGTLIDVLSVFATLVGVAVSLGMGALQINGGLNYLFNVPNNTFVQGIIIVIVTILFIASAWSGLSKGIQYLSNLNISLGAILMIITLIIGPTVLILNMMTSSTGSLLNTFLFNSFDTAALNGQKRDWMSTWTLYYWGWWLSWSPFVGVFIARVSKGRSIREFISGVLLVPALVSFVWFSVFGVLGIETGKKHPELFKMSPETQLFGVFNHIPMGIVLSIIALLLIASFFITSADSATFVLGMQTTFGSLNPSSMVKVTWGVAQALIAFVLLLAGGGDGSKALNAIQSAAIISAFPFSFVVIMMMISFYKDANQERKFLGLTLTPNKHRLQDYVRYQQEDYESDILEKRESRKIGR
;
A
#
# COMPACT_ATOMS: atom_id res chain seq x y z
N PRO A 1 13.19 -4.01 18.46
CA PRO A 1 13.83 -3.58 19.70
C PRO A 1 13.09 -4.18 20.87
N THR A 2 13.83 -4.90 21.73
CA THR A 2 13.33 -5.37 23.01
C THR A 2 12.99 -4.13 23.85
N ARG A 3 11.71 -3.87 24.04
CA ARG A 3 11.23 -2.79 24.92
C ARG A 3 11.64 -3.11 26.33
N ARG A 4 12.35 -2.20 27.01
CA ARG A 4 12.58 -2.29 28.44
C ARG A 4 11.24 -2.30 29.15
N SER A 5 11.08 -3.14 30.17
CA SER A 5 9.83 -3.26 30.95
C SER A 5 9.30 -1.92 31.48
N SER A 6 10.18 -0.93 31.70
CA SER A 6 9.80 0.44 32.09
C SER A 6 9.03 1.23 31.03
N ASP A 7 9.11 0.84 29.75
CA ASP A 7 8.43 1.54 28.66
C ASP A 7 7.06 0.91 28.34
N LEU A 8 6.81 -0.32 28.78
CA LEU A 8 5.53 -1.02 28.57
C LEU A 8 4.36 -0.27 29.24
N ASN A 9 4.54 0.25 30.44
CA ASN A 9 3.50 1.01 31.16
C ASN A 9 3.06 2.29 30.45
N LYS A 10 3.92 2.89 29.60
CA LYS A 10 3.58 4.07 28.81
C LYS A 10 2.83 3.71 27.53
N VAL A 11 3.04 2.51 27.03
CA VAL A 11 2.44 2.03 25.76
C VAL A 11 1.08 1.40 26.00
N GLU A 12 0.86 0.76 27.16
CA GLU A 12 -0.41 0.16 27.56
C GLU A 12 -1.45 1.19 28.08
N GLY A 13 -1.06 2.46 28.15
CA GLY A 13 -1.93 3.55 28.58
C GLY A 13 -2.91 4.05 27.50
N PRO A 14 -3.81 5.00 27.85
CA PRO A 14 -4.81 5.53 26.91
C PRO A 14 -4.23 6.09 25.60
N ILE A 15 -3.01 6.65 25.67
CA ILE A 15 -2.32 7.20 24.48
C ILE A 15 -1.89 6.06 23.54
N GLY A 16 -1.35 4.97 24.07
CA GLY A 16 -0.99 3.79 23.28
C GLY A 16 -2.21 3.20 22.59
N THR A 17 -3.32 3.03 23.34
CA THR A 17 -4.60 2.56 22.79
C THR A 17 -5.11 3.49 21.67
N LEU A 18 -5.02 4.81 21.85
CA LEU A 18 -5.41 5.77 20.81
C LEU A 18 -4.58 5.60 19.53
N ILE A 19 -3.26 5.43 19.66
CA ILE A 19 -2.36 5.20 18.51
C ILE A 19 -2.72 3.89 17.80
N ASP A 20 -2.99 2.82 18.53
CA ASP A 20 -3.39 1.53 17.97
C ASP A 20 -4.73 1.64 17.22
N VAL A 21 -5.72 2.33 17.80
CA VAL A 21 -7.02 2.58 17.16
C VAL A 21 -6.84 3.40 15.87
N LEU A 22 -6.04 4.46 15.89
CA LEU A 22 -5.75 5.27 14.70
C LEU A 22 -5.04 4.44 13.61
N SER A 23 -4.13 3.56 14.00
CA SER A 23 -3.41 2.65 13.10
C SER A 23 -4.37 1.66 12.42
N VAL A 24 -5.26 1.03 13.21
CA VAL A 24 -6.27 0.11 12.70
C VAL A 24 -7.26 0.84 11.79
N PHE A 25 -7.73 2.03 12.20
CA PHE A 25 -8.65 2.84 11.43
C PHE A 25 -8.05 3.25 10.08
N ALA A 26 -6.82 3.77 10.07
CA ALA A 26 -6.13 4.14 8.84
C ALA A 26 -5.95 2.92 7.92
N THR A 27 -5.51 1.79 8.44
CA THR A 27 -5.37 0.54 7.68
C THR A 27 -6.70 0.08 7.09
N LEU A 28 -7.75 0.02 7.91
CA LEU A 28 -9.07 -0.46 7.51
C LEU A 28 -9.66 0.39 6.37
N VAL A 29 -9.67 1.70 6.54
CA VAL A 29 -10.21 2.62 5.54
C VAL A 29 -9.32 2.65 4.30
N GLY A 30 -7.99 2.71 4.46
CA GLY A 30 -7.06 2.71 3.33
C GLY A 30 -7.19 1.49 2.44
N VAL A 31 -7.38 0.32 3.02
CA VAL A 31 -7.63 -0.93 2.27
C VAL A 31 -9.01 -0.91 1.64
N ALA A 32 -10.06 -0.48 2.37
CA ALA A 32 -11.42 -0.38 1.82
C ALA A 32 -11.49 0.59 0.63
N VAL A 33 -10.72 1.69 0.65
CA VAL A 33 -10.52 2.61 -0.48
C VAL A 33 -9.98 1.87 -1.70
N SER A 34 -8.95 1.04 -1.51
CA SER A 34 -8.36 0.24 -2.59
C SER A 34 -9.34 -0.82 -3.13
N LEU A 35 -10.13 -1.43 -2.24
CA LEU A 35 -11.19 -2.37 -2.62
C LEU A 35 -12.27 -1.66 -3.46
N GLY A 36 -12.70 -0.47 -3.07
CA GLY A 36 -13.66 0.33 -3.83
C GLY A 36 -13.13 0.71 -5.21
N MET A 37 -11.89 1.19 -5.29
CA MET A 37 -11.25 1.50 -6.57
C MET A 37 -11.07 0.28 -7.46
N GLY A 38 -10.64 -0.85 -6.88
CA GLY A 38 -10.49 -2.10 -7.62
C GLY A 38 -11.82 -2.59 -8.20
N ALA A 39 -12.91 -2.46 -7.45
CA ALA A 39 -14.24 -2.82 -7.94
C ALA A 39 -14.70 -1.91 -9.09
N LEU A 40 -14.45 -0.59 -9.02
CA LEU A 40 -14.70 0.35 -10.13
C LEU A 40 -13.90 -0.05 -11.38
N GLN A 41 -12.61 -0.33 -11.23
CA GLN A 41 -11.73 -0.68 -12.33
C GLN A 41 -12.09 -2.03 -12.96
N ILE A 42 -12.39 -3.05 -12.15
CA ILE A 42 -12.84 -4.36 -12.66
C ILE A 42 -14.16 -4.18 -13.42
N ASN A 43 -15.13 -3.47 -12.86
CA ASN A 43 -16.41 -3.23 -13.53
C ASN A 43 -16.23 -2.42 -14.82
N GLY A 44 -15.39 -1.37 -14.81
CA GLY A 44 -15.04 -0.60 -16.00
C GLY A 44 -14.40 -1.47 -17.09
N GLY A 45 -13.46 -2.36 -16.73
CA GLY A 45 -12.85 -3.31 -17.65
C GLY A 45 -13.85 -4.35 -18.20
N LEU A 46 -14.72 -4.90 -17.35
CA LEU A 46 -15.78 -5.81 -17.78
C LEU A 46 -16.80 -5.13 -18.69
N ASN A 47 -17.16 -3.89 -18.38
CA ASN A 47 -18.01 -3.09 -19.27
C ASN A 47 -17.38 -2.89 -20.64
N TYR A 48 -16.11 -2.51 -20.63
CA TYR A 48 -15.38 -2.22 -21.87
C TYR A 48 -15.19 -3.46 -22.75
N LEU A 49 -14.84 -4.60 -22.16
CA LEU A 49 -14.56 -5.85 -22.90
C LEU A 49 -15.81 -6.65 -23.23
N PHE A 50 -16.77 -6.70 -22.34
CA PHE A 50 -17.89 -7.63 -22.38
C PHE A 50 -19.27 -6.97 -22.31
N ASN A 51 -19.34 -5.64 -22.36
CA ASN A 51 -20.58 -4.85 -22.22
C ASN A 51 -21.37 -5.16 -20.93
N VAL A 52 -20.70 -5.58 -19.86
CA VAL A 52 -21.33 -5.75 -18.55
C VAL A 52 -21.77 -4.37 -18.05
N PRO A 53 -22.98 -4.20 -17.50
CA PRO A 53 -23.42 -2.89 -17.00
C PRO A 53 -22.45 -2.28 -15.98
N ASN A 54 -22.08 -1.02 -16.18
CA ASN A 54 -21.24 -0.28 -15.23
C ASN A 54 -22.14 0.45 -14.23
N ASN A 55 -22.42 -0.23 -13.12
CA ASN A 55 -23.27 0.30 -12.05
C ASN A 55 -22.90 -0.28 -10.69
N THR A 56 -23.42 0.35 -9.63
CA THR A 56 -23.11 -0.02 -8.23
C THR A 56 -23.56 -1.45 -7.88
N PHE A 57 -24.59 -1.99 -8.54
CA PHE A 57 -25.03 -3.36 -8.30
C PHE A 57 -23.97 -4.37 -8.74
N VAL A 58 -23.42 -4.21 -9.95
CA VAL A 58 -22.34 -5.08 -10.46
C VAL A 58 -21.07 -4.91 -9.62
N GLN A 59 -20.74 -3.68 -9.24
CA GLN A 59 -19.61 -3.41 -8.33
C GLN A 59 -19.79 -4.12 -6.98
N GLY A 60 -20.99 -4.12 -6.44
CA GLY A 60 -21.33 -4.88 -5.23
C GLY A 60 -21.14 -6.40 -5.39
N ILE A 61 -21.55 -6.96 -6.53
CA ILE A 61 -21.32 -8.38 -6.84
C ILE A 61 -19.81 -8.68 -6.91
N ILE A 62 -19.02 -7.81 -7.55
CA ILE A 62 -17.55 -7.95 -7.64
C ILE A 62 -16.95 -7.95 -6.24
N ILE A 63 -17.34 -7.01 -5.36
CA ILE A 63 -16.87 -6.97 -3.97
C ILE A 63 -17.22 -8.27 -3.25
N VAL A 64 -18.45 -8.77 -3.37
CA VAL A 64 -18.87 -10.01 -2.72
C VAL A 64 -18.04 -11.21 -3.19
N ILE A 65 -17.87 -11.37 -4.51
CA ILE A 65 -17.07 -12.46 -5.08
C ILE A 65 -15.63 -12.40 -4.58
N VAL A 66 -14.99 -11.23 -4.67
CA VAL A 66 -13.60 -11.07 -4.22
C VAL A 66 -13.47 -11.28 -2.72
N THR A 67 -14.46 -10.81 -1.94
CA THR A 67 -14.51 -11.02 -0.48
C THR A 67 -14.56 -12.51 -0.13
N ILE A 68 -15.39 -13.27 -0.79
CA ILE A 68 -15.45 -14.74 -0.61
C ILE A 68 -14.10 -15.37 -0.93
N LEU A 69 -13.45 -14.97 -2.03
CA LEU A 69 -12.17 -15.53 -2.45
C LEU A 69 -11.04 -15.24 -1.45
N PHE A 70 -10.88 -14.00 -1.00
CA PHE A 70 -9.80 -13.69 -0.05
C PHE A 70 -10.11 -14.19 1.37
N ILE A 71 -11.35 -14.22 1.81
CA ILE A 71 -11.73 -14.84 3.09
C ILE A 71 -11.48 -16.35 3.06
N ALA A 72 -11.83 -17.04 1.99
CA ALA A 72 -11.54 -18.46 1.83
C ALA A 72 -10.03 -18.74 1.86
N SER A 73 -9.23 -17.85 1.23
CA SER A 73 -7.77 -17.88 1.30
C SER A 73 -7.26 -17.70 2.73
N ALA A 74 -7.70 -16.64 3.41
CA ALA A 74 -7.33 -16.31 4.78
C ALA A 74 -7.73 -17.40 5.80
N TRP A 75 -8.88 -18.04 5.58
CA TRP A 75 -9.39 -19.12 6.43
C TRP A 75 -8.59 -20.41 6.27
N SER A 76 -8.33 -20.81 5.04
CA SER A 76 -7.65 -22.07 4.72
C SER A 76 -6.16 -22.08 5.12
N GLY A 77 -5.58 -20.91 5.41
CA GLY A 77 -4.16 -20.79 5.75
C GLY A 77 -3.24 -21.20 4.58
N LEU A 78 -3.73 -21.16 3.36
CA LEU A 78 -3.04 -21.57 2.12
C LEU A 78 -1.91 -20.56 1.77
N SER A 79 -0.86 -20.53 2.58
CA SER A 79 0.34 -19.70 2.32
C SER A 79 0.93 -19.93 0.93
N LYS A 80 0.87 -21.16 0.42
CA LYS A 80 1.33 -21.51 -0.94
C LYS A 80 0.44 -20.92 -2.03
N GLY A 81 -0.87 -20.85 -1.83
CA GLY A 81 -1.80 -20.27 -2.81
C GLY A 81 -1.59 -18.77 -2.99
N ILE A 82 -1.43 -18.04 -1.88
CA ILE A 82 -1.13 -16.60 -1.89
C ILE A 82 0.22 -16.33 -2.57
N GLN A 83 1.23 -17.13 -2.26
CA GLN A 83 2.56 -17.01 -2.87
C GLN A 83 2.49 -17.23 -4.39
N TYR A 84 1.73 -18.23 -4.84
CA TYR A 84 1.51 -18.48 -6.26
C TYR A 84 0.81 -17.29 -6.95
N LEU A 85 -0.25 -16.77 -6.34
CA LEU A 85 -0.99 -15.62 -6.87
C LEU A 85 -0.14 -14.34 -6.88
N SER A 86 0.70 -14.12 -5.86
CA SER A 86 1.64 -12.99 -5.83
C SER A 86 2.70 -13.10 -6.93
N ASN A 87 3.25 -14.29 -7.18
CA ASN A 87 4.19 -14.51 -8.27
C ASN A 87 3.52 -14.31 -9.64
N LEU A 88 2.28 -14.75 -9.79
CA LEU A 88 1.48 -14.50 -10.99
C LEU A 88 1.28 -13.00 -11.22
N ASN A 89 0.98 -12.23 -10.18
CA ASN A 89 0.82 -10.77 -10.27
C ASN A 89 2.10 -10.10 -10.79
N ILE A 90 3.25 -10.45 -10.23
CA ILE A 90 4.54 -9.90 -10.66
C ILE A 90 4.78 -10.26 -12.14
N SER A 91 4.51 -11.51 -12.51
CA SER A 91 4.70 -11.98 -13.89
C SER A 91 3.76 -11.27 -14.88
N LEU A 92 2.46 -11.18 -14.55
CA LEU A 92 1.48 -10.47 -15.39
C LEU A 92 1.82 -8.98 -15.51
N GLY A 93 2.22 -8.33 -14.42
CA GLY A 93 2.65 -6.93 -14.42
C GLY A 93 3.90 -6.72 -15.30
N ALA A 94 4.90 -7.58 -15.19
CA ALA A 94 6.10 -7.51 -15.99
C ALA A 94 5.79 -7.76 -17.48
N ILE A 95 4.99 -8.77 -17.80
CA ILE A 95 4.56 -9.09 -19.17
C ILE A 95 3.80 -7.91 -19.77
N LEU A 96 2.81 -7.36 -19.05
CA LEU A 96 2.03 -6.22 -19.48
C LEU A 96 2.94 -5.01 -19.78
N MET A 97 3.86 -4.70 -18.88
CA MET A 97 4.80 -3.58 -19.03
C MET A 97 5.74 -3.77 -20.22
N ILE A 98 6.34 -4.97 -20.37
CA ILE A 98 7.30 -5.25 -21.44
C ILE A 98 6.60 -5.23 -22.80
N ILE A 99 5.44 -5.87 -22.95
CA ILE A 99 4.70 -5.86 -24.21
C ILE A 99 4.28 -4.43 -24.56
N THR A 100 3.77 -3.67 -23.60
CA THR A 100 3.37 -2.27 -23.81
C THR A 100 4.57 -1.39 -24.21
N LEU A 101 5.74 -1.60 -23.60
CA LEU A 101 6.98 -0.91 -23.96
C LEU A 101 7.41 -1.20 -25.40
N ILE A 102 7.31 -2.45 -25.85
CA ILE A 102 7.74 -2.88 -27.19
C ILE A 102 6.77 -2.39 -28.27
N ILE A 103 5.46 -2.48 -28.02
CA ILE A 103 4.42 -2.09 -28.98
C ILE A 103 4.25 -0.56 -29.03
N GLY A 104 4.47 0.11 -27.91
CA GLY A 104 4.33 1.55 -27.76
C GLY A 104 5.47 2.33 -28.45
N PRO A 105 5.49 3.65 -28.30
CA PRO A 105 6.55 4.51 -28.82
C PRO A 105 7.82 4.39 -27.96
N THR A 106 8.51 3.26 -28.02
CA THR A 106 9.64 2.87 -27.15
C THR A 106 10.69 3.96 -26.98
N VAL A 107 11.14 4.56 -28.10
CA VAL A 107 12.17 5.62 -28.05
C VAL A 107 11.67 6.84 -27.29
N LEU A 108 10.42 7.25 -27.51
CA LEU A 108 9.81 8.37 -26.80
C LEU A 108 9.65 8.05 -25.32
N ILE A 109 9.22 6.84 -24.97
CA ILE A 109 9.09 6.39 -23.58
C ILE A 109 10.42 6.50 -22.85
N LEU A 110 11.52 6.00 -23.42
CA LEU A 110 12.84 6.05 -22.81
C LEU A 110 13.37 7.48 -22.68
N ASN A 111 13.17 8.32 -23.71
CA ASN A 111 13.55 9.73 -23.66
C ASN A 111 12.74 10.48 -22.59
N MET A 112 11.43 10.27 -22.53
CA MET A 112 10.57 10.91 -21.52
C MET A 112 10.90 10.43 -20.11
N MET A 113 11.20 9.15 -19.93
CA MET A 113 11.65 8.63 -18.62
C MET A 113 12.90 9.36 -18.14
N THR A 114 13.91 9.51 -19.00
CA THR A 114 15.15 10.21 -18.65
C THR A 114 14.90 11.69 -18.36
N SER A 115 14.17 12.38 -19.24
CA SER A 115 13.88 13.82 -19.09
C SER A 115 13.00 14.11 -17.88
N SER A 116 11.98 13.28 -17.62
CA SER A 116 11.10 13.45 -16.46
C SER A 116 11.83 13.17 -15.15
N THR A 117 12.74 12.20 -15.12
CA THR A 117 13.59 11.94 -13.95
C THR A 117 14.51 13.14 -13.67
N GLY A 118 15.16 13.70 -14.70
CA GLY A 118 15.96 14.89 -14.55
C GLY A 118 15.16 16.11 -14.07
N SER A 119 13.96 16.30 -14.63
CA SER A 119 13.04 17.36 -14.18
C SER A 119 12.60 17.17 -12.74
N LEU A 120 12.25 15.95 -12.34
CA LEU A 120 11.88 15.63 -10.96
C LEU A 120 13.00 16.00 -9.99
N LEU A 121 14.22 15.59 -10.27
CA LEU A 121 15.37 15.90 -9.40
C LEU A 121 15.64 17.40 -9.31
N ASN A 122 15.49 18.13 -10.43
CA ASN A 122 15.69 19.57 -10.48
C ASN A 122 14.61 20.37 -9.73
N THR A 123 13.34 19.93 -9.83
CA THR A 123 12.20 20.67 -9.28
C THR A 123 11.65 20.06 -7.98
N PHE A 124 12.29 19.04 -7.45
CA PHE A 124 11.78 18.25 -6.31
C PHE A 124 11.43 19.13 -5.09
N LEU A 125 12.36 19.98 -4.63
CA LEU A 125 12.11 20.83 -3.48
C LEU A 125 11.02 21.86 -3.75
N PHE A 126 11.06 22.51 -4.91
CA PHE A 126 10.06 23.50 -5.29
C PHE A 126 8.65 22.88 -5.31
N ASN A 127 8.48 21.75 -5.98
CA ASN A 127 7.19 21.08 -6.07
C ASN A 127 6.71 20.53 -4.71
N SER A 128 7.62 20.19 -3.81
CA SER A 128 7.27 19.70 -2.47
C SER A 128 6.66 20.79 -1.58
N PHE A 129 6.99 22.06 -1.82
CA PHE A 129 6.47 23.22 -1.07
C PHE A 129 5.42 24.02 -1.83
N ASP A 130 5.09 23.64 -3.06
CA ASP A 130 4.09 24.32 -3.86
C ASP A 130 2.68 23.92 -3.40
N THR A 131 1.92 24.88 -2.90
CA THR A 131 0.52 24.72 -2.47
C THR A 131 -0.49 25.22 -3.52
N ALA A 132 0.00 25.73 -4.66
CA ALA A 132 -0.80 26.36 -5.71
C ALA A 132 -1.74 27.46 -5.18
N ALA A 133 -1.33 28.22 -4.16
CA ALA A 133 -2.17 29.16 -3.43
C ALA A 133 -2.85 30.22 -4.33
N LEU A 134 -2.17 30.66 -5.40
CA LEU A 134 -2.64 31.68 -6.33
C LEU A 134 -3.16 31.12 -7.67
N ASN A 135 -3.20 29.80 -7.84
CA ASN A 135 -3.66 29.16 -9.07
C ASN A 135 -4.78 28.16 -8.75
N GLY A 136 -6.02 28.59 -8.92
CA GLY A 136 -7.19 27.77 -8.58
C GLY A 136 -7.24 26.43 -9.32
N GLN A 137 -6.99 26.41 -10.62
CA GLN A 137 -7.02 25.18 -11.43
C GLN A 137 -5.96 24.18 -10.97
N LYS A 138 -4.73 24.65 -10.71
CA LYS A 138 -3.66 23.80 -10.20
C LYS A 138 -3.98 23.29 -8.79
N ARG A 139 -4.56 24.14 -7.93
CA ARG A 139 -5.00 23.76 -6.58
C ARG A 139 -6.07 22.68 -6.62
N ASP A 140 -7.06 22.80 -7.50
CA ASP A 140 -8.12 21.81 -7.65
C ASP A 140 -7.55 20.46 -8.11
N TRP A 141 -6.62 20.48 -9.06
CA TRP A 141 -5.90 19.29 -9.48
C TRP A 141 -5.09 18.66 -8.34
N MET A 142 -4.34 19.49 -7.59
CA MET A 142 -3.54 19.00 -6.44
C MET A 142 -4.43 18.45 -5.33
N SER A 143 -5.59 19.05 -5.09
CA SER A 143 -6.58 18.56 -4.12
C SER A 143 -7.10 17.19 -4.51
N THR A 144 -7.44 17.00 -5.79
CA THR A 144 -8.01 15.75 -6.29
C THR A 144 -6.97 14.62 -6.38
N TRP A 145 -5.73 14.95 -6.76
CA TRP A 145 -4.73 13.91 -7.06
C TRP A 145 -3.58 13.87 -6.05
N THR A 146 -2.92 14.98 -5.79
CA THR A 146 -1.74 15.00 -4.91
C THR A 146 -2.13 14.66 -3.46
N LEU A 147 -3.13 15.35 -2.90
CA LEU A 147 -3.60 15.09 -1.53
C LEU A 147 -4.19 13.69 -1.38
N TYR A 148 -4.92 13.22 -2.41
CA TYR A 148 -5.45 11.86 -2.41
C TYR A 148 -4.35 10.81 -2.37
N TYR A 149 -3.35 10.86 -3.25
CA TYR A 149 -2.26 9.88 -3.27
C TYR A 149 -1.45 9.90 -1.97
N TRP A 150 -1.15 11.06 -1.42
CA TRP A 150 -0.49 11.19 -0.12
C TRP A 150 -1.34 10.60 1.01
N GLY A 151 -2.62 10.92 1.05
CA GLY A 151 -3.56 10.37 2.00
C GLY A 151 -3.66 8.85 1.90
N TRP A 152 -3.80 8.33 0.68
CA TRP A 152 -3.87 6.90 0.42
C TRP A 152 -2.61 6.16 0.89
N TRP A 153 -1.44 6.64 0.54
CA TRP A 153 -0.18 6.02 0.99
C TRP A 153 0.02 6.10 2.49
N LEU A 154 -0.33 7.22 3.13
CA LEU A 154 -0.29 7.34 4.58
C LEU A 154 -1.25 6.37 5.27
N SER A 155 -2.45 6.18 4.74
CA SER A 155 -3.42 5.22 5.30
C SER A 155 -2.93 3.76 5.22
N TRP A 156 -2.10 3.45 4.21
CA TRP A 156 -1.49 2.14 4.05
C TRP A 156 -0.23 1.93 4.90
N SER A 157 0.38 3.01 5.37
CA SER A 157 1.67 2.94 6.05
C SER A 157 1.69 2.05 7.31
N PRO A 158 0.64 1.97 8.17
CA PRO A 158 0.65 1.05 9.31
C PRO A 158 0.67 -0.41 8.86
N PHE A 159 -0.12 -0.74 7.84
CA PHE A 159 -0.17 -2.08 7.26
C PHE A 159 1.17 -2.47 6.62
N VAL A 160 1.67 -1.64 5.72
CA VAL A 160 2.92 -1.90 4.98
C VAL A 160 4.11 -1.92 5.93
N GLY A 161 4.15 -1.01 6.93
CA GLY A 161 5.22 -0.95 7.92
C GLY A 161 5.35 -2.24 8.73
N VAL A 162 4.24 -2.77 9.26
CA VAL A 162 4.21 -4.04 10.00
C VAL A 162 4.63 -5.21 9.11
N PHE A 163 4.12 -5.26 7.88
CA PHE A 163 4.44 -6.31 6.93
C PHE A 163 5.94 -6.32 6.56
N ILE A 164 6.48 -5.15 6.16
CA ILE A 164 7.88 -5.03 5.75
C ILE A 164 8.82 -5.30 6.94
N ALA A 165 8.50 -4.80 8.14
CA ALA A 165 9.29 -5.07 9.34
C ALA A 165 9.42 -6.58 9.61
N ARG A 166 8.35 -7.34 9.39
CA ARG A 166 8.34 -8.79 9.57
C ARG A 166 9.24 -9.54 8.58
N VAL A 167 9.20 -9.17 7.30
CA VAL A 167 9.99 -9.84 6.25
C VAL A 167 11.45 -9.38 6.22
N SER A 168 11.76 -8.26 6.86
CA SER A 168 13.12 -7.69 6.91
C SER A 168 13.93 -8.11 8.14
N LYS A 169 13.44 -9.06 8.94
CA LYS A 169 14.14 -9.56 10.14
C LYS A 169 15.56 -10.00 9.77
N GLY A 170 16.55 -9.49 10.51
CA GLY A 170 17.98 -9.84 10.32
C GLY A 170 18.70 -8.99 9.26
N ARG A 171 18.05 -8.05 8.59
CA ARG A 171 18.69 -7.11 7.65
C ARG A 171 19.19 -5.86 8.37
N SER A 172 20.25 -5.26 7.85
CA SER A 172 20.72 -3.98 8.35
C SER A 172 19.76 -2.84 7.98
N ILE A 173 19.73 -1.77 8.79
CA ILE A 173 18.89 -0.57 8.52
C ILE A 173 19.22 0.01 7.15
N ARG A 174 20.51 0.02 6.74
CA ARG A 174 20.92 0.51 5.43
C ARG A 174 20.32 -0.30 4.29
N GLU A 175 20.42 -1.63 4.33
CA GLU A 175 19.81 -2.51 3.32
C GLU A 175 18.30 -2.35 3.27
N PHE A 176 17.67 -2.26 4.44
CA PHE A 176 16.23 -2.03 4.56
C PHE A 176 15.82 -0.74 3.86
N ILE A 177 16.40 0.40 4.24
CA ILE A 177 16.06 1.71 3.68
C ILE A 177 16.33 1.75 2.17
N SER A 178 17.49 1.27 1.74
CA SER A 178 17.86 1.26 0.30
C SER A 178 16.89 0.38 -0.50
N GLY A 179 16.55 -0.80 0.00
CA GLY A 179 15.62 -1.72 -0.67
C GLY A 179 14.21 -1.15 -0.78
N VAL A 180 13.69 -0.59 0.32
CA VAL A 180 12.31 -0.08 0.38
C VAL A 180 12.13 1.23 -0.42
N LEU A 181 13.15 2.07 -0.49
CA LEU A 181 13.05 3.33 -1.25
C LEU A 181 13.41 3.16 -2.71
N LEU A 182 14.55 2.52 -3.04
CA LEU A 182 15.04 2.51 -4.41
C LEU A 182 14.27 1.55 -5.32
N VAL A 183 14.00 0.33 -4.86
CA VAL A 183 13.39 -0.68 -5.73
C VAL A 183 11.99 -0.27 -6.20
N PRO A 184 11.05 0.10 -5.30
CA PRO A 184 9.72 0.53 -5.75
C PRO A 184 9.76 1.83 -6.57
N ALA A 185 10.64 2.79 -6.21
CA ALA A 185 10.77 4.04 -6.95
C ALA A 185 11.23 3.81 -8.39
N LEU A 186 12.26 2.98 -8.61
CA LEU A 186 12.76 2.66 -9.94
C LEU A 186 11.71 1.93 -10.79
N VAL A 187 11.02 0.95 -10.21
CA VAL A 187 9.92 0.26 -10.91
C VAL A 187 8.81 1.24 -11.27
N SER A 188 8.45 2.15 -10.37
CA SER A 188 7.42 3.17 -10.61
C SER A 188 7.84 4.13 -11.74
N PHE A 189 9.09 4.56 -11.81
CA PHE A 189 9.56 5.42 -12.89
C PHE A 189 9.41 4.76 -14.25
N VAL A 190 9.76 3.48 -14.36
CA VAL A 190 9.56 2.71 -15.60
C VAL A 190 8.07 2.56 -15.91
N TRP A 191 7.27 2.15 -14.91
CA TRP A 191 5.84 1.91 -15.07
C TRP A 191 5.08 3.16 -15.54
N PHE A 192 5.27 4.27 -14.83
CA PHE A 192 4.59 5.53 -15.20
C PHE A 192 5.10 6.12 -16.51
N SER A 193 6.35 5.87 -16.87
CA SER A 193 6.85 6.29 -18.19
C SER A 193 6.21 5.48 -19.31
N VAL A 194 6.10 4.16 -19.16
CA VAL A 194 5.50 3.29 -20.17
C VAL A 194 4.04 3.64 -20.39
N PHE A 195 3.24 3.56 -19.34
CA PHE A 195 1.78 3.76 -19.47
C PHE A 195 1.38 5.22 -19.60
N GLY A 196 2.10 6.14 -18.96
CA GLY A 196 1.84 7.57 -19.04
C GLY A 196 2.12 8.14 -20.43
N VAL A 197 3.28 7.83 -21.00
CA VAL A 197 3.64 8.29 -22.37
C VAL A 197 2.71 7.67 -23.40
N LEU A 198 2.42 6.38 -23.28
CA LEU A 198 1.47 5.72 -24.17
C LEU A 198 0.09 6.40 -24.09
N GLY A 199 -0.42 6.63 -22.88
CA GLY A 199 -1.71 7.28 -22.68
C GLY A 199 -1.77 8.69 -23.27
N ILE A 200 -0.73 9.50 -23.02
CA ILE A 200 -0.64 10.88 -23.56
C ILE A 200 -0.58 10.88 -25.10
N GLU A 201 0.27 10.04 -25.70
CA GLU A 201 0.42 10.00 -27.15
C GLU A 201 -0.81 9.44 -27.85
N THR A 202 -1.46 8.43 -27.28
CA THR A 202 -2.72 7.92 -27.80
C THR A 202 -3.83 8.94 -27.62
N GLY A 203 -3.92 9.59 -26.46
CA GLY A 203 -4.92 10.63 -26.20
C GLY A 203 -4.78 11.88 -27.06
N LYS A 204 -3.57 12.27 -27.47
CA LYS A 204 -3.37 13.34 -28.47
C LYS A 204 -4.00 13.02 -29.83
N LYS A 205 -3.96 11.75 -30.23
CA LYS A 205 -4.56 11.26 -31.49
C LYS A 205 -6.06 11.03 -31.33
N HIS A 206 -6.51 10.68 -30.14
CA HIS A 206 -7.86 10.31 -29.77
C HIS A 206 -8.33 11.10 -28.55
N PRO A 207 -8.68 12.40 -28.71
CA PRO A 207 -9.04 13.29 -27.59
C PRO A 207 -10.24 12.83 -26.76
N GLU A 208 -11.10 11.96 -27.30
CA GLU A 208 -12.20 11.32 -26.61
C GLU A 208 -11.77 10.53 -25.37
N LEU A 209 -10.54 10.01 -25.37
CA LEU A 209 -9.97 9.26 -24.25
C LEU A 209 -9.83 10.12 -22.98
N PHE A 210 -9.57 11.41 -23.12
CA PHE A 210 -9.49 12.34 -21.98
C PHE A 210 -10.85 12.64 -21.34
N LYS A 211 -11.96 12.29 -22.00
CA LYS A 211 -13.32 12.43 -21.49
C LYS A 211 -13.84 11.16 -20.84
N MET A 212 -13.13 10.05 -20.99
CA MET A 212 -13.49 8.80 -20.33
C MET A 212 -13.25 8.88 -18.83
N SER A 213 -14.01 8.11 -18.08
CA SER A 213 -13.79 7.97 -16.66
C SER A 213 -12.44 7.32 -16.37
N PRO A 214 -11.72 7.72 -15.31
CA PRO A 214 -10.36 7.26 -15.02
C PRO A 214 -10.21 5.73 -14.99
N GLU A 215 -11.22 5.03 -14.48
CA GLU A 215 -11.22 3.56 -14.37
C GLU A 215 -11.28 2.82 -15.72
N THR A 216 -11.73 3.50 -16.79
CA THR A 216 -11.87 2.92 -18.13
C THR A 216 -10.80 3.40 -19.12
N GLN A 217 -10.08 4.48 -18.80
CA GLN A 217 -9.10 5.09 -19.72
C GLN A 217 -8.01 4.11 -20.20
N LEU A 218 -7.50 3.25 -19.32
CA LEU A 218 -6.47 2.27 -19.68
C LEU A 218 -6.96 1.34 -20.81
N PHE A 219 -8.18 0.83 -20.68
CA PHE A 219 -8.79 -0.04 -21.68
C PHE A 219 -9.07 0.72 -22.98
N GLY A 220 -9.49 1.98 -22.88
CA GLY A 220 -9.64 2.87 -24.02
C GLY A 220 -8.32 3.06 -24.79
N VAL A 221 -7.21 3.30 -24.07
CA VAL A 221 -5.88 3.42 -24.69
C VAL A 221 -5.48 2.13 -25.38
N PHE A 222 -5.68 0.98 -24.76
CA PHE A 222 -5.35 -0.32 -25.33
C PHE A 222 -6.14 -0.61 -26.61
N ASN A 223 -7.36 -0.12 -26.74
CA ASN A 223 -8.16 -0.32 -27.96
C ASN A 223 -7.54 0.32 -29.21
N HIS A 224 -6.68 1.31 -29.04
CA HIS A 224 -6.03 2.03 -30.14
C HIS A 224 -4.61 1.54 -30.45
N ILE A 225 -4.18 0.42 -29.86
CA ILE A 225 -2.86 -0.15 -30.08
C ILE A 225 -2.97 -1.64 -30.47
N PRO A 226 -1.94 -2.18 -31.16
CA PRO A 226 -1.91 -3.60 -31.46
C PRO A 226 -2.04 -4.47 -30.24
N MET A 227 -2.68 -5.62 -30.35
CA MET A 227 -2.94 -6.56 -29.24
C MET A 227 -3.76 -5.98 -28.07
N GLY A 228 -4.47 -4.87 -28.27
CA GLY A 228 -5.18 -4.16 -27.20
C GLY A 228 -6.14 -5.03 -26.40
N ILE A 229 -6.87 -5.96 -27.02
CA ILE A 229 -7.76 -6.90 -26.34
C ILE A 229 -6.96 -7.81 -25.40
N VAL A 230 -5.82 -8.33 -25.83
CA VAL A 230 -4.96 -9.21 -25.02
C VAL A 230 -4.40 -8.43 -23.81
N LEU A 231 -3.91 -7.21 -24.05
CA LEU A 231 -3.42 -6.33 -22.99
C LEU A 231 -4.53 -5.97 -21.99
N SER A 232 -5.74 -5.72 -22.46
CA SER A 232 -6.90 -5.44 -21.63
C SER A 232 -7.29 -6.63 -20.75
N ILE A 233 -7.25 -7.85 -21.28
CA ILE A 233 -7.50 -9.07 -20.50
C ILE A 233 -6.41 -9.27 -19.45
N ILE A 234 -5.14 -9.11 -19.82
CA ILE A 234 -4.02 -9.21 -18.86
C ILE A 234 -4.17 -8.16 -17.74
N ALA A 235 -4.49 -6.91 -18.09
CA ALA A 235 -4.71 -5.84 -17.13
C ALA A 235 -5.88 -6.16 -16.18
N LEU A 236 -6.99 -6.66 -16.71
CA LEU A 236 -8.16 -7.03 -15.89
C LEU A 236 -7.83 -8.17 -14.92
N LEU A 237 -7.14 -9.21 -15.39
CA LEU A 237 -6.67 -10.31 -14.54
C LEU A 237 -5.69 -9.82 -13.47
N LEU A 238 -4.78 -8.91 -13.83
CA LEU A 238 -3.83 -8.32 -12.92
C LEU A 238 -4.53 -7.50 -11.83
N ILE A 239 -5.49 -6.64 -12.18
CA ILE A 239 -6.27 -5.85 -11.22
C ILE A 239 -7.03 -6.80 -10.27
N ALA A 240 -7.72 -7.80 -10.79
CA ALA A 240 -8.50 -8.74 -9.99
C ALA A 240 -7.61 -9.54 -9.02
N SER A 241 -6.47 -10.03 -9.48
CA SER A 241 -5.56 -10.81 -8.66
C SER A 241 -4.83 -9.95 -7.60
N PHE A 242 -4.44 -8.71 -7.92
CA PHE A 242 -3.95 -7.75 -6.94
C PHE A 242 -4.98 -7.41 -5.87
N PHE A 243 -6.24 -7.27 -6.28
CA PHE A 243 -7.34 -7.01 -5.38
C PHE A 243 -7.47 -8.10 -4.31
N ILE A 244 -7.46 -9.37 -4.71
CA ILE A 244 -7.55 -10.53 -3.81
C ILE A 244 -6.34 -10.59 -2.87
N THR A 245 -5.11 -10.48 -3.40
CA THR A 245 -3.89 -10.63 -2.60
C THR A 245 -3.69 -9.50 -1.61
N SER A 246 -4.06 -8.28 -1.97
CA SER A 246 -3.97 -7.11 -1.10
C SER A 246 -4.97 -7.20 0.05
N ALA A 247 -6.22 -7.58 -0.23
CA ALA A 247 -7.25 -7.73 0.79
C ALA A 247 -6.94 -8.85 1.78
N ASP A 248 -6.42 -10.00 1.31
CA ASP A 248 -6.00 -11.11 2.17
C ASP A 248 -4.87 -10.68 3.12
N SER A 249 -3.83 -10.07 2.57
CA SER A 249 -2.69 -9.57 3.35
C SER A 249 -3.10 -8.52 4.39
N ALA A 250 -3.99 -7.60 4.02
CA ALA A 250 -4.50 -6.57 4.92
C ALA A 250 -5.36 -7.15 6.05
N THR A 251 -6.20 -8.13 5.73
CA THR A 251 -7.03 -8.86 6.71
C THR A 251 -6.14 -9.53 7.76
N PHE A 252 -5.02 -10.11 7.35
CA PHE A 252 -4.05 -10.72 8.24
C PHE A 252 -3.39 -9.68 9.17
N VAL A 253 -2.95 -8.53 8.62
CA VAL A 253 -2.30 -7.47 9.41
C VAL A 253 -3.28 -6.81 10.37
N LEU A 254 -4.51 -6.52 9.96
CA LEU A 254 -5.57 -6.03 10.85
C LEU A 254 -5.83 -7.02 12.00
N GLY A 255 -5.83 -8.32 11.67
CA GLY A 255 -5.89 -9.36 12.68
C GLY A 255 -4.74 -9.28 13.70
N MET A 256 -3.50 -9.08 13.25
CA MET A 256 -2.34 -8.91 14.13
C MET A 256 -2.45 -7.64 14.99
N GLN A 257 -2.82 -6.51 14.40
CA GLN A 257 -2.95 -5.23 15.10
C GLN A 257 -4.00 -5.28 16.21
N THR A 258 -5.06 -6.06 16.03
CA THR A 258 -6.17 -6.16 16.99
C THR A 258 -6.10 -7.35 17.93
N THR A 259 -5.07 -8.18 17.85
CA THR A 259 -4.82 -9.31 18.75
C THR A 259 -3.46 -9.21 19.44
N PHE A 260 -3.10 -8.01 19.92
CA PHE A 260 -1.87 -7.74 20.65
C PHE A 260 -0.59 -8.22 19.91
N GLY A 261 -0.54 -8.07 18.59
CA GLY A 261 0.60 -8.47 17.77
C GLY A 261 0.74 -9.98 17.55
N SER A 262 -0.32 -10.76 17.78
CA SER A 262 -0.32 -12.20 17.52
C SER A 262 0.08 -12.49 16.08
N LEU A 263 1.13 -13.30 15.89
CA LEU A 263 1.60 -13.70 14.56
C LEU A 263 0.65 -14.68 13.85
N ASN A 264 -0.34 -15.23 14.57
CA ASN A 264 -1.36 -16.11 14.04
C ASN A 264 -2.73 -15.72 14.58
N PRO A 265 -3.34 -14.62 14.07
CA PRO A 265 -4.69 -14.22 14.47
C PRO A 265 -5.69 -15.32 14.10
N SER A 266 -6.73 -15.49 14.92
CA SER A 266 -7.75 -16.51 14.69
C SER A 266 -8.48 -16.26 13.36
N SER A 267 -8.95 -17.33 12.73
CA SER A 267 -9.70 -17.23 11.46
C SER A 267 -10.93 -16.34 11.57
N MET A 268 -11.60 -16.36 12.74
CA MET A 268 -12.78 -15.52 12.98
C MET A 268 -12.43 -14.03 12.95
N VAL A 269 -11.31 -13.62 13.59
CA VAL A 269 -10.85 -12.23 13.55
C VAL A 269 -10.53 -11.79 12.12
N LYS A 270 -9.88 -12.66 11.34
CA LYS A 270 -9.61 -12.38 9.92
C LYS A 270 -10.90 -12.20 9.11
N VAL A 271 -11.89 -13.10 9.30
CA VAL A 271 -13.20 -12.97 8.63
C VAL A 271 -13.90 -11.67 9.01
N THR A 272 -13.90 -11.31 10.30
CA THR A 272 -14.51 -10.05 10.76
C THR A 272 -13.91 -8.85 10.06
N TRP A 273 -12.58 -8.76 9.99
CA TRP A 273 -11.91 -7.66 9.30
C TRP A 273 -12.09 -7.69 7.78
N GLY A 274 -12.12 -8.88 7.18
CA GLY A 274 -12.42 -9.04 5.76
C GLY A 274 -13.81 -8.54 5.38
N VAL A 275 -14.83 -8.90 6.18
CA VAL A 275 -16.19 -8.42 5.98
C VAL A 275 -16.29 -6.91 6.23
N ALA A 276 -15.65 -6.39 7.28
CA ALA A 276 -15.65 -4.96 7.59
C ALA A 276 -15.06 -4.12 6.44
N GLN A 277 -13.92 -4.54 5.86
CA GLN A 277 -13.32 -3.89 4.69
C GLN A 277 -14.29 -3.85 3.50
N ALA A 278 -14.91 -4.99 3.20
CA ALA A 278 -15.84 -5.12 2.09
C ALA A 278 -17.08 -4.24 2.27
N LEU A 279 -17.64 -4.19 3.47
CA LEU A 279 -18.77 -3.34 3.80
C LEU A 279 -18.43 -1.85 3.64
N ILE A 280 -17.29 -1.40 4.15
CA ILE A 280 -16.86 -0.01 4.01
C ILE A 280 -16.64 0.33 2.52
N ALA A 281 -15.97 -0.54 1.76
CA ALA A 281 -15.77 -0.35 0.33
C ALA A 281 -17.11 -0.21 -0.41
N PHE A 282 -18.07 -1.06 -0.10
CA PHE A 282 -19.40 -1.01 -0.71
C PHE A 282 -20.18 0.26 -0.33
N VAL A 283 -20.13 0.68 0.94
CA VAL A 283 -20.75 1.93 1.39
C VAL A 283 -20.14 3.16 0.68
N LEU A 284 -18.82 3.18 0.48
CA LEU A 284 -18.16 4.25 -0.27
C LEU A 284 -18.62 4.31 -1.74
N LEU A 285 -18.86 3.16 -2.37
CA LEU A 285 -19.41 3.11 -3.72
C LEU A 285 -20.88 3.59 -3.76
N LEU A 286 -21.68 3.19 -2.76
CA LEU A 286 -23.07 3.66 -2.64
C LEU A 286 -23.17 5.16 -2.45
N ALA A 287 -22.21 5.79 -1.77
CA ALA A 287 -22.16 7.23 -1.59
C ALA A 287 -22.09 8.01 -2.92
N GLY A 288 -21.64 7.34 -4.00
CA GLY A 288 -21.67 7.90 -5.36
C GLY A 288 -23.05 7.93 -6.02
N GLY A 289 -24.06 7.27 -5.45
CA GLY A 289 -25.43 7.25 -5.99
C GLY A 289 -25.53 6.69 -7.42
N GLY A 290 -24.64 5.79 -7.81
CA GLY A 290 -24.56 5.23 -9.17
C GLY A 290 -23.69 6.03 -10.15
N ASP A 291 -23.16 7.18 -9.73
CA ASP A 291 -22.20 7.99 -10.49
C ASP A 291 -20.78 7.60 -10.11
N GLY A 292 -20.00 7.03 -11.05
CA GLY A 292 -18.63 6.59 -10.83
C GLY A 292 -17.70 7.73 -10.37
N SER A 293 -17.88 8.96 -10.87
CA SER A 293 -17.08 10.12 -10.47
C SER A 293 -17.33 10.51 -9.02
N LYS A 294 -18.59 10.48 -8.58
CA LYS A 294 -18.95 10.77 -7.18
C LYS A 294 -18.49 9.65 -6.25
N ALA A 295 -18.56 8.39 -6.69
CA ALA A 295 -18.02 7.25 -5.96
C ALA A 295 -16.50 7.40 -5.78
N LEU A 296 -15.79 7.76 -6.84
CA LEU A 296 -14.35 8.04 -6.77
C LEU A 296 -14.02 9.16 -5.78
N ASN A 297 -14.77 10.27 -5.81
CA ASN A 297 -14.60 11.38 -4.86
C ASN A 297 -14.84 10.96 -3.40
N ALA A 298 -15.85 10.12 -3.15
CA ALA A 298 -16.13 9.60 -1.81
C ALA A 298 -14.95 8.70 -1.31
N ILE A 299 -14.44 7.85 -2.17
CA ILE A 299 -13.28 6.99 -1.92
C ILE A 299 -12.03 7.83 -1.62
N GLN A 300 -11.75 8.86 -2.43
CA GLN A 300 -10.61 9.75 -2.24
C GLN A 300 -10.71 10.54 -0.92
N SER A 301 -11.89 11.06 -0.61
CA SER A 301 -12.14 11.78 0.64
C SER A 301 -11.95 10.88 1.87
N ALA A 302 -12.43 9.65 1.82
CA ALA A 302 -12.25 8.68 2.90
C ALA A 302 -10.77 8.38 3.17
N ALA A 303 -9.96 8.23 2.11
CA ALA A 303 -8.50 8.05 2.24
C ALA A 303 -7.84 9.23 2.97
N ILE A 304 -8.16 10.47 2.58
CA ILE A 304 -7.58 11.68 3.18
C ILE A 304 -8.01 11.80 4.65
N ILE A 305 -9.29 11.60 4.96
CA ILE A 305 -9.83 11.72 6.32
C ILE A 305 -9.19 10.70 7.26
N SER A 306 -9.00 9.46 6.82
CA SER A 306 -8.39 8.40 7.64
C SER A 306 -6.90 8.60 7.85
N ALA A 307 -6.20 9.13 6.85
CA ALA A 307 -4.76 9.35 6.88
C ALA A 307 -4.36 10.56 7.73
N PHE A 308 -5.18 11.60 7.76
CA PHE A 308 -4.83 12.87 8.40
C PHE A 308 -4.47 12.71 9.89
N PRO A 309 -5.29 12.10 10.77
CA PRO A 309 -4.92 11.90 12.16
C PRO A 309 -3.71 10.97 12.31
N PHE A 310 -3.56 9.97 11.43
CA PHE A 310 -2.41 9.08 11.46
C PHE A 310 -1.09 9.75 11.03
N SER A 311 -1.15 10.82 10.25
CA SER A 311 0.05 11.59 9.86
C SER A 311 0.82 12.14 11.08
N PHE A 312 0.13 12.55 12.13
CA PHE A 312 0.74 12.99 13.38
C PHE A 312 1.46 11.84 14.10
N VAL A 313 0.87 10.64 14.05
CA VAL A 313 1.50 9.43 14.60
C VAL A 313 2.80 9.13 13.85
N VAL A 314 2.79 9.21 12.51
CA VAL A 314 4.01 9.01 11.67
C VAL A 314 5.10 9.99 12.04
N ILE A 315 4.78 11.28 12.23
CA ILE A 315 5.77 12.30 12.65
C ILE A 315 6.36 11.94 14.03
N MET A 316 5.52 11.54 14.99
CA MET A 316 5.99 11.09 16.31
C MET A 316 6.88 9.84 16.21
N MET A 317 6.54 8.89 15.34
CA MET A 317 7.36 7.71 15.07
C MET A 317 8.72 8.07 14.49
N MET A 318 8.79 9.03 13.56
CA MET A 318 10.05 9.53 13.01
C MET A 318 10.94 10.13 14.10
N ILE A 319 10.38 10.97 14.97
CA ILE A 319 11.11 11.58 16.09
C ILE A 319 11.61 10.49 17.06
N SER A 320 10.76 9.50 17.37
CA SER A 320 11.12 8.38 18.25
C SER A 320 12.26 7.56 17.64
N PHE A 321 12.16 7.21 16.37
CA PHE A 321 13.20 6.46 15.68
C PHE A 321 14.56 7.15 15.72
N TYR A 322 14.60 8.46 15.46
CA TYR A 322 15.86 9.21 15.53
C TYR A 322 16.45 9.27 16.95
N LYS A 323 15.60 9.39 17.97
CA LYS A 323 16.05 9.34 19.37
C LYS A 323 16.65 7.98 19.72
N ASP A 324 15.95 6.89 19.39
CA ASP A 324 16.39 5.54 19.70
C ASP A 324 17.67 5.19 18.95
N ALA A 325 17.74 5.48 17.66
CA ALA A 325 18.95 5.26 16.84
C ALA A 325 20.16 6.07 17.38
N ASN A 326 19.92 7.29 17.87
CA ASN A 326 21.00 8.10 18.44
C ASN A 326 21.43 7.60 19.83
N GLN A 327 20.51 7.07 20.65
CA GLN A 327 20.84 6.44 21.92
C GLN A 327 21.65 5.17 21.70
N GLU A 328 21.23 4.32 20.77
CA GLU A 328 21.94 3.09 20.41
C GLU A 328 23.35 3.42 19.88
N ARG A 329 23.46 4.40 18.99
CA ARG A 329 24.74 4.89 18.49
C ARG A 329 25.68 5.34 19.61
N LYS A 330 25.17 6.09 20.60
CA LYS A 330 25.94 6.54 21.77
C LYS A 330 26.35 5.36 22.65
N PHE A 331 25.46 4.42 22.89
CA PHE A 331 25.71 3.22 23.69
C PHE A 331 26.81 2.34 23.05
N LEU A 332 26.74 2.13 21.75
CA LEU A 332 27.73 1.37 20.99
C LEU A 332 29.07 2.10 20.82
N GLY A 333 29.14 3.40 21.18
CA GLY A 333 30.33 4.22 20.95
C GLY A 333 30.67 4.33 19.45
N LEU A 334 29.68 4.23 18.58
CA LEU A 334 29.84 4.33 17.14
C LEU A 334 30.16 5.78 16.78
N THR A 335 31.46 6.01 16.51
CA THR A 335 31.97 7.16 15.77
C THR A 335 32.02 6.79 14.29
N LEU A 336 32.70 7.57 13.46
CA LEU A 336 32.92 7.27 12.04
C LEU A 336 33.63 5.92 11.80
N THR A 337 34.32 5.40 12.82
CA THR A 337 34.94 4.07 12.85
C THR A 337 34.29 3.20 13.94
N PRO A 338 33.46 2.20 13.59
CA PRO A 338 32.80 1.36 14.58
C PRO A 338 33.81 0.54 15.38
N ASN A 339 33.69 0.54 16.71
CA ASN A 339 34.47 -0.31 17.58
C ASN A 339 33.84 -1.73 17.60
N LYS A 340 34.50 -2.69 16.92
CA LYS A 340 34.03 -4.09 16.80
C LYS A 340 33.78 -4.77 18.15
N HIS A 341 34.56 -4.47 19.17
CA HIS A 341 34.38 -5.07 20.51
C HIS A 341 33.06 -4.63 21.15
N ARG A 342 32.71 -3.34 21.09
CA ARG A 342 31.43 -2.86 21.62
C ARG A 342 30.21 -3.41 20.87
N LEU A 343 30.34 -3.67 19.59
CA LEU A 343 29.31 -4.33 18.81
C LEU A 343 29.07 -5.78 19.26
N GLN A 344 30.15 -6.51 19.56
CA GLN A 344 30.05 -7.88 20.07
C GLN A 344 29.44 -7.91 21.48
N ASP A 345 29.82 -6.99 22.35
CA ASP A 345 29.27 -6.85 23.70
C ASP A 345 27.78 -6.50 23.65
N TYR A 346 27.37 -5.64 22.71
CA TYR A 346 25.95 -5.31 22.53
C TYR A 346 25.13 -6.50 22.02
N VAL A 347 25.63 -7.26 21.06
CA VAL A 347 24.97 -8.48 20.57
C VAL A 347 24.84 -9.52 21.68
N ARG A 348 25.89 -9.70 22.51
CA ARG A 348 25.85 -10.58 23.68
C ARG A 348 24.80 -10.13 24.69
N TYR A 349 24.76 -8.84 25.02
CA TYR A 349 23.80 -8.27 25.94
C TYR A 349 22.35 -8.46 25.46
N GLN A 350 22.09 -8.28 24.17
CA GLN A 350 20.79 -8.52 23.53
C GLN A 350 20.37 -10.00 23.59
N GLN A 351 21.31 -10.92 23.46
CA GLN A 351 21.06 -12.37 23.58
C GLN A 351 20.74 -12.77 25.04
N GLU A 352 21.49 -12.26 26.00
CA GLU A 352 21.28 -12.51 27.42
C GLU A 352 19.92 -11.96 27.91
N ASP A 353 19.53 -10.76 27.46
CA ASP A 353 18.23 -10.13 27.77
C ASP A 353 17.08 -10.95 27.18
N TYR A 354 17.22 -11.44 25.94
CA TYR A 354 16.23 -12.30 25.29
C TYR A 354 16.08 -13.66 25.99
N GLU A 355 17.16 -14.26 26.42
CA GLU A 355 17.13 -15.54 27.16
C GLU A 355 16.51 -15.38 28.55
N SER A 356 16.80 -14.27 29.26
CA SER A 356 16.20 -13.96 30.57
C SER A 356 14.69 -13.75 30.45
N ASP A 357 14.22 -13.05 29.42
CA ASP A 357 12.77 -12.81 29.15
C ASP A 357 12.01 -14.12 28.82
N ILE A 358 12.67 -15.05 28.14
CA ILE A 358 12.12 -16.40 27.89
C ILE A 358 12.03 -17.22 29.19
N LEU A 359 13.04 -17.14 30.05
CA LEU A 359 13.07 -17.87 31.30
C LEU A 359 12.00 -17.35 32.27
N GLU A 360 11.85 -16.04 32.39
CA GLU A 360 10.82 -15.39 33.19
C GLU A 360 9.40 -15.77 32.74
N LYS A 361 9.16 -15.78 31.44
CA LYS A 361 7.90 -16.26 30.86
C LYS A 361 7.63 -17.75 31.07
N ARG A 362 8.67 -18.56 31.16
CA ARG A 362 8.54 -19.99 31.47
C ARG A 362 8.22 -20.21 32.95
N GLU A 363 8.82 -19.44 33.84
CA GLU A 363 8.56 -19.52 35.28
C GLU A 363 7.16 -19.02 35.63
N SER A 364 6.73 -17.89 35.08
CA SER A 364 5.38 -17.36 35.29
C SER A 364 4.28 -18.32 34.79
N ARG A 365 4.53 -19.09 33.73
CA ARG A 365 3.62 -20.15 33.28
C ARG A 365 3.61 -21.40 34.16
N LYS A 366 4.65 -21.63 34.99
CA LYS A 366 4.69 -22.76 35.94
C LYS A 366 3.97 -22.40 37.26
N ILE A 367 3.98 -21.11 37.63
CA ILE A 367 3.34 -20.64 38.88
C ILE A 367 1.83 -20.42 38.67
N GLY A 368 1.37 -20.25 37.43
CA GLY A 368 -0.04 -20.08 37.08
C GLY A 368 -0.79 -21.38 36.76
N ARG A 369 -0.19 -22.54 37.05
CA ARG A 369 -0.81 -23.87 37.12
C ARG A 369 -0.78 -24.37 38.54
#